data_30dab634e3b1519553ffa1587572a5df
#
_entry.id   30dab634e3b1519553ffa1587572a5df
#
_cell.length_a   1.000
_cell.length_b   1.000
_cell.length_c   1.000
_cell.angle_alpha   90.00
_cell.angle_beta   90.00
_cell.angle_gamma   90.00
#
_symmetry.space_group_name_H-M   'P 1'
#
loop_
_entity.id
_entity.type
_entity.pdbx_description
1 polymer ?
#
loop_
_entity_poly.entity_id
_entity_poly.type
_entity_poly.pdbx_seq_one_letter_code
_entity_poly.pdbx_strand_id
1 'polypeptide(L)'
;MEYWIIFAFASAVFAGLTTILAKIGLKGVDSNLATALRTIVVLGFAWLVVFIIGSQNTISGISSYTLTFLILSGLATGASWLCYFRAVQIGQVSKVSPIDKSSTVLTMLLAFIFLGEGISFWTVVGMALMIVGTYLMIQKSSSDDETPANRRSWIIFACLAALFAALTSILGKVGIEGVESNLGTAIRTIVVLVMAWTIVLIQKKHRDVKKIEKRNWHFIILSGIATGLSWMCFYYALQNGPASIVVPIDKLSIVVTVVFAFLILKERLSTRALLGLVLLTIGTLTLLL
;
A
#
# COMPACT_ATOMS: atom_id res chain seq x y z
N MET A 1 -12.27 23.03 5.67
CA MET A 1 -12.00 21.61 5.28
C MET A 1 -10.51 21.39 5.53
N GLU A 2 -10.15 20.39 6.30
CA GLU A 2 -8.76 20.13 6.62
C GLU A 2 -8.04 19.61 5.37
N TYR A 3 -6.98 20.25 4.94
CA TYR A 3 -6.27 19.95 3.69
C TYR A 3 -5.80 18.49 3.61
N TRP A 4 -5.47 17.86 4.75
CA TRP A 4 -5.01 16.47 4.77
C TRP A 4 -6.07 15.48 4.22
N ILE A 5 -7.37 15.78 4.36
CA ILE A 5 -8.45 14.94 3.81
C ILE A 5 -8.38 14.94 2.28
N ILE A 6 -8.16 16.11 1.66
CA ILE A 6 -8.02 16.23 0.20
C ILE A 6 -6.82 15.40 -0.28
N PHE A 7 -5.69 15.49 0.43
CA PHE A 7 -4.50 14.70 0.10
C PHE A 7 -4.73 13.19 0.31
N ALA A 8 -5.47 12.77 1.33
CA ALA A 8 -5.83 11.37 1.54
C ALA A 8 -6.67 10.82 0.37
N PHE A 9 -7.67 11.56 -0.11
CA PHE A 9 -8.45 11.17 -1.28
C PHE A 9 -7.62 11.21 -2.57
N ALA A 10 -6.75 12.21 -2.75
CA ALA A 10 -5.83 12.27 -3.89
C ALA A 10 -4.89 11.05 -3.91
N SER A 11 -4.38 10.64 -2.74
CA SER A 11 -3.60 9.41 -2.61
C SER A 11 -4.38 8.20 -3.11
N ALA A 12 -5.63 8.03 -2.69
CA ALA A 12 -6.48 6.94 -3.14
C ALA A 12 -6.69 6.93 -4.66
N VAL A 13 -6.89 8.09 -5.28
CA VAL A 13 -7.03 8.21 -6.74
C VAL A 13 -5.76 7.76 -7.44
N PHE A 14 -4.60 8.29 -7.04
CA PHE A 14 -3.33 7.92 -7.64
C PHE A 14 -2.95 6.45 -7.38
N ALA A 15 -3.28 5.89 -6.21
CA ALA A 15 -3.09 4.47 -5.91
C ALA A 15 -3.95 3.58 -6.80
N GLY A 16 -5.20 3.98 -7.07
CA GLY A 16 -6.07 3.28 -8.02
C GLY A 16 -5.53 3.32 -9.44
N LEU A 17 -5.08 4.49 -9.90
CA LEU A 17 -4.42 4.65 -11.21
C LEU A 17 -3.16 3.80 -11.31
N THR A 18 -2.33 3.77 -10.25
CA THR A 18 -1.16 2.92 -10.16
C THR A 18 -1.49 1.45 -10.45
N THR A 19 -2.56 0.94 -9.83
CA THR A 19 -2.97 -0.45 -9.97
C THR A 19 -3.33 -0.80 -11.42
N ILE A 20 -4.06 0.06 -12.10
CA ILE A 20 -4.46 -0.15 -13.51
C ILE A 20 -3.26 -0.05 -14.46
N LEU A 21 -2.45 0.99 -14.31
CA LEU A 21 -1.24 1.16 -15.11
C LEU A 21 -0.27 0.00 -14.91
N ALA A 22 -0.09 -0.44 -13.66
CA ALA A 22 0.73 -1.60 -13.34
C ALA A 22 0.16 -2.88 -13.98
N LYS A 23 -1.16 -3.11 -13.93
CA LYS A 23 -1.78 -4.29 -14.54
C LYS A 23 -1.52 -4.37 -16.05
N ILE A 24 -1.54 -3.22 -16.74
CA ILE A 24 -1.22 -3.17 -18.17
C ILE A 24 0.29 -3.40 -18.40
N GLY A 25 1.15 -2.77 -17.61
CA GLY A 25 2.61 -2.87 -17.73
C GLY A 25 3.20 -4.20 -17.29
N LEU A 26 2.47 -4.97 -16.45
CA LEU A 26 2.89 -6.28 -15.94
C LEU A 26 2.65 -7.43 -16.93
N LYS A 27 1.97 -7.20 -18.06
CA LYS A 27 1.63 -8.27 -19.01
C LYS A 27 2.92 -8.91 -19.54
N GLY A 28 3.22 -10.13 -19.09
CA GLY A 28 4.45 -10.87 -19.46
C GLY A 28 5.71 -10.45 -18.69
N VAL A 29 5.60 -9.63 -17.65
CA VAL A 29 6.71 -9.20 -16.79
C VAL A 29 6.51 -9.74 -15.37
N ASP A 30 7.61 -10.22 -14.75
CA ASP A 30 7.57 -10.65 -13.35
C ASP A 30 7.17 -9.48 -12.43
N SER A 31 6.23 -9.74 -11.50
CA SER A 31 5.66 -8.70 -10.64
C SER A 31 6.67 -8.07 -9.67
N ASN A 32 7.62 -8.86 -9.16
CA ASN A 32 8.66 -8.36 -8.24
C ASN A 32 9.62 -7.46 -8.99
N LEU A 33 10.03 -7.88 -10.20
CA LEU A 33 10.89 -7.09 -11.07
C LEU A 33 10.22 -5.76 -11.44
N ALA A 34 8.96 -5.78 -11.88
CA ALA A 34 8.24 -4.55 -12.22
C ALA A 34 8.06 -3.64 -10.99
N THR A 35 7.83 -4.21 -9.80
CA THR A 35 7.75 -3.44 -8.56
C THR A 35 9.09 -2.77 -8.24
N ALA A 36 10.21 -3.47 -8.35
CA ALA A 36 11.54 -2.91 -8.13
C ALA A 36 11.87 -1.79 -9.14
N LEU A 37 11.54 -1.99 -10.42
CA LEU A 37 11.72 -0.96 -11.46
C LEU A 37 10.85 0.28 -11.20
N ARG A 38 9.58 0.09 -10.83
CA ARG A 38 8.69 1.19 -10.42
C ARG A 38 9.24 1.97 -9.24
N THR A 39 9.82 1.27 -8.25
CA THR A 39 10.38 1.93 -7.06
C THR A 39 11.56 2.83 -7.41
N ILE A 40 12.35 2.53 -8.46
CA ILE A 40 13.37 3.46 -8.99
C ILE A 40 12.69 4.75 -9.47
N VAL A 41 11.60 4.64 -10.24
CA VAL A 41 10.86 5.81 -10.74
C VAL A 41 10.26 6.61 -9.58
N VAL A 42 9.67 5.92 -8.59
CA VAL A 42 9.14 6.56 -7.36
C VAL A 42 10.23 7.34 -6.65
N LEU A 43 11.41 6.73 -6.46
CA LEU A 43 12.54 7.38 -5.79
C LEU A 43 13.03 8.61 -6.57
N GLY A 44 13.21 8.48 -7.89
CA GLY A 44 13.63 9.60 -8.73
C GLY A 44 12.63 10.75 -8.70
N PHE A 45 11.33 10.43 -8.75
CA PHE A 45 10.27 11.42 -8.65
C PHE A 45 10.22 12.06 -7.26
N ALA A 46 10.37 11.29 -6.17
CA ALA A 46 10.37 11.80 -4.81
C ALA A 46 11.54 12.79 -4.59
N TRP A 47 12.74 12.44 -5.03
CA TRP A 47 13.89 13.36 -4.94
C TRP A 47 13.74 14.58 -5.82
N LEU A 48 13.15 14.46 -7.01
CA LEU A 48 12.85 15.61 -7.85
C LEU A 48 11.99 16.63 -7.10
N VAL A 49 10.93 16.18 -6.42
CA VAL A 49 10.04 17.04 -5.63
C VAL A 49 10.77 17.62 -4.42
N VAL A 50 11.60 16.83 -3.72
CA VAL A 50 12.45 17.32 -2.62
C VAL A 50 13.35 18.48 -3.07
N PHE A 51 13.98 18.37 -4.26
CA PHE A 51 14.81 19.44 -4.81
C PHE A 51 14.01 20.67 -5.24
N ILE A 52 12.81 20.49 -5.83
CA ILE A 52 11.93 21.62 -6.22
C ILE A 52 11.47 22.39 -4.99
N ILE A 53 11.10 21.69 -3.89
CA ILE A 53 10.65 22.31 -2.64
C ILE A 53 11.83 22.90 -1.86
N GLY A 54 13.05 22.41 -2.07
CA GLY A 54 14.24 22.83 -1.34
C GLY A 54 14.41 22.13 0.02
N SER A 55 13.63 21.08 0.30
CA SER A 55 13.67 20.39 1.60
C SER A 55 14.95 19.56 1.84
N GLN A 56 15.79 19.34 0.79
CA GLN A 56 17.10 18.72 0.94
C GLN A 56 18.02 19.50 1.91
N ASN A 57 17.82 20.81 2.05
CA ASN A 57 18.61 21.64 2.97
C ASN A 57 18.39 21.31 4.44
N THR A 58 17.31 20.59 4.76
CA THR A 58 16.97 20.19 6.14
C THR A 58 17.49 18.82 6.52
N ILE A 59 18.16 18.09 5.61
CA ILE A 59 18.67 16.72 5.86
C ILE A 59 19.58 16.65 7.07
N SER A 60 20.48 17.63 7.22
CA SER A 60 21.43 17.69 8.34
C SER A 60 20.77 17.91 9.71
N GLY A 61 19.54 18.41 9.73
CA GLY A 61 18.75 18.65 10.94
C GLY A 61 17.85 17.46 11.35
N ILE A 62 17.83 16.37 10.55
CA ILE A 62 16.98 15.22 10.87
C ILE A 62 17.53 14.50 12.11
N SER A 63 16.67 14.31 13.11
CA SER A 63 17.05 13.58 14.33
C SER A 63 17.29 12.11 14.03
N SER A 64 18.19 11.48 14.80
CA SER A 64 18.42 10.02 14.72
C SER A 64 17.14 9.23 15.01
N TYR A 65 16.25 9.75 15.87
CA TYR A 65 14.95 9.19 16.17
C TYR A 65 14.07 9.13 14.90
N THR A 66 13.86 10.26 14.23
CA THR A 66 13.14 10.38 12.95
C THR A 66 13.68 9.43 11.90
N LEU A 67 15.01 9.44 11.68
CA LEU A 67 15.67 8.59 10.71
C LEU A 67 15.45 7.10 11.01
N THR A 68 15.54 6.69 12.28
CA THR A 68 15.30 5.31 12.70
C THR A 68 13.87 4.86 12.35
N PHE A 69 12.85 5.68 12.63
CA PHE A 69 11.47 5.33 12.31
C PHE A 69 11.19 5.29 10.81
N LEU A 70 11.80 6.18 10.02
CA LEU A 70 11.70 6.13 8.56
C LEU A 70 12.35 4.86 7.99
N ILE A 71 13.51 4.46 8.49
CA ILE A 71 14.18 3.22 8.09
C ILE A 71 13.33 2.01 8.49
N LEU A 72 12.85 1.95 9.74
CA LEU A 72 12.00 0.86 10.21
C LEU A 72 10.71 0.76 9.41
N SER A 73 10.08 1.88 9.03
CA SER A 73 8.92 1.90 8.15
C SER A 73 9.23 1.33 6.76
N GLY A 74 10.39 1.68 6.19
CA GLY A 74 10.85 1.11 4.92
C GLY A 74 11.10 -0.39 5.00
N LEU A 75 11.77 -0.84 6.06
CA LEU A 75 12.02 -2.27 6.33
C LEU A 75 10.71 -3.05 6.55
N ALA A 76 9.76 -2.48 7.29
CA ALA A 76 8.44 -3.07 7.48
C ALA A 76 7.70 -3.24 6.13
N THR A 77 7.80 -2.26 5.22
CA THR A 77 7.26 -2.38 3.87
C THR A 77 7.87 -3.58 3.12
N GLY A 78 9.19 -3.70 3.13
CA GLY A 78 9.88 -4.83 2.49
C GLY A 78 9.53 -6.17 3.12
N ALA A 79 9.48 -6.24 4.46
CA ALA A 79 9.08 -7.43 5.19
C ALA A 79 7.63 -7.84 4.87
N SER A 80 6.70 -6.86 4.79
CA SER A 80 5.32 -7.11 4.36
C SER A 80 5.28 -7.74 2.96
N TRP A 81 6.02 -7.20 1.99
CA TRP A 81 6.07 -7.74 0.64
C TRP A 81 6.63 -9.17 0.60
N LEU A 82 7.74 -9.43 1.31
CA LEU A 82 8.32 -10.78 1.40
C LEU A 82 7.31 -11.80 1.95
N CYS A 83 6.64 -11.46 3.04
CA CYS A 83 5.63 -12.31 3.65
C CYS A 83 4.43 -12.50 2.73
N TYR A 84 3.93 -11.43 2.10
CA TYR A 84 2.81 -11.49 1.16
C TYR A 84 3.10 -12.39 -0.03
N PHE A 85 4.25 -12.19 -0.71
CA PHE A 85 4.62 -13.00 -1.85
C PHE A 85 4.85 -14.47 -1.47
N ARG A 86 5.40 -14.72 -0.27
CA ARG A 86 5.54 -16.09 0.22
C ARG A 86 4.17 -16.71 0.50
N ALA A 87 3.24 -15.98 1.12
CA ALA A 87 1.89 -16.45 1.36
C ALA A 87 1.17 -16.80 0.05
N VAL A 88 1.27 -15.94 -0.97
CA VAL A 88 0.68 -16.17 -2.31
C VAL A 88 1.32 -17.35 -3.04
N GLN A 89 2.62 -17.58 -2.84
CA GLN A 89 3.34 -18.69 -3.48
C GLN A 89 2.89 -20.07 -2.97
N ILE A 90 2.56 -20.18 -1.68
CA ILE A 90 2.21 -21.45 -1.03
C ILE A 90 0.71 -21.59 -0.72
N GLY A 91 -0.06 -20.51 -0.86
CA GLY A 91 -1.50 -20.46 -0.66
C GLY A 91 -2.25 -19.89 -1.87
N GLN A 92 -3.56 -19.80 -1.75
CA GLN A 92 -4.40 -19.21 -2.81
C GLN A 92 -4.53 -17.70 -2.61
N VAL A 93 -4.37 -16.93 -3.68
CA VAL A 93 -4.49 -15.45 -3.66
C VAL A 93 -5.84 -15.00 -3.08
N SER A 94 -6.92 -15.72 -3.41
CA SER A 94 -8.27 -15.46 -2.90
C SER A 94 -8.42 -15.62 -1.38
N LYS A 95 -7.54 -16.39 -0.74
CA LYS A 95 -7.51 -16.58 0.71
C LYS A 95 -6.50 -15.65 1.40
N VAL A 96 -5.38 -15.35 0.74
CA VAL A 96 -4.31 -14.47 1.26
C VAL A 96 -4.72 -12.99 1.23
N SER A 97 -5.33 -12.55 0.12
CA SER A 97 -5.69 -11.14 -0.09
C SER A 97 -6.58 -10.54 1.01
N PRO A 98 -7.59 -11.25 1.57
CA PRO A 98 -8.40 -10.75 2.68
C PRO A 98 -7.62 -10.45 3.94
N ILE A 99 -6.70 -11.37 4.28
CA ILE A 99 -5.86 -11.23 5.47
C ILE A 99 -4.95 -10.01 5.29
N ASP A 100 -4.38 -9.83 4.10
CA ASP A 100 -3.59 -8.63 3.79
C ASP A 100 -4.42 -7.34 3.93
N LYS A 101 -5.67 -7.33 3.44
CA LYS A 101 -6.57 -6.17 3.58
C LYS A 101 -6.97 -5.89 5.03
N SER A 102 -6.95 -6.88 5.92
CA SER A 102 -7.18 -6.66 7.36
C SER A 102 -6.10 -5.79 8.00
N SER A 103 -4.97 -5.57 7.33
CA SER A 103 -3.94 -4.61 7.77
C SER A 103 -4.48 -3.22 8.04
N THR A 104 -5.53 -2.79 7.35
CA THR A 104 -6.19 -1.50 7.57
C THR A 104 -6.78 -1.41 8.97
N VAL A 105 -7.57 -2.43 9.36
CA VAL A 105 -8.16 -2.50 10.71
C VAL A 105 -7.06 -2.61 11.76
N LEU A 106 -6.01 -3.40 11.47
CA LEU A 106 -4.87 -3.53 12.37
C LEU A 106 -4.13 -2.19 12.53
N THR A 107 -3.98 -1.39 11.45
CA THR A 107 -3.41 -0.03 11.54
C THR A 107 -4.26 0.86 12.43
N MET A 108 -5.58 0.82 12.31
CA MET A 108 -6.46 1.61 13.18
C MET A 108 -6.30 1.21 14.64
N LEU A 109 -6.27 -0.09 14.95
CA LEU A 109 -6.05 -0.58 16.31
C LEU A 109 -4.68 -0.15 16.85
N LEU A 110 -3.62 -0.23 16.05
CA LEU A 110 -2.29 0.22 16.44
C LEU A 110 -2.23 1.74 16.63
N ALA A 111 -2.96 2.52 15.82
CA ALA A 111 -3.06 3.97 15.96
C ALA A 111 -3.72 4.35 17.30
N PHE A 112 -4.77 3.64 17.71
CA PHE A 112 -5.40 3.84 19.02
C PHE A 112 -4.43 3.52 20.18
N ILE A 113 -3.67 2.42 20.07
CA ILE A 113 -2.79 1.95 21.15
C ILE A 113 -1.51 2.81 21.23
N PHE A 114 -0.86 3.08 20.08
CA PHE A 114 0.48 3.68 20.05
C PHE A 114 0.49 5.18 19.79
N LEU A 115 -0.52 5.70 19.05
CA LEU A 115 -0.61 7.13 18.73
C LEU A 115 -1.62 7.86 19.62
N GLY A 116 -2.35 7.14 20.48
CA GLY A 116 -3.34 7.74 21.39
C GLY A 116 -4.54 8.34 20.63
N GLU A 117 -4.82 7.88 19.41
CA GLU A 117 -5.98 8.36 18.64
C GLU A 117 -7.28 7.94 19.31
N GLY A 118 -8.29 8.82 19.31
CA GLY A 118 -9.58 8.57 19.95
C GLY A 118 -10.40 7.50 19.22
N ILE A 119 -11.15 6.69 19.98
CA ILE A 119 -12.11 5.73 19.43
C ILE A 119 -13.50 6.33 19.63
N SER A 120 -14.18 6.68 18.54
CA SER A 120 -15.59 7.08 18.55
C SER A 120 -16.51 5.90 18.27
N PHE A 121 -17.81 6.06 18.54
CA PHE A 121 -18.81 5.08 18.10
C PHE A 121 -18.76 4.87 16.59
N TRP A 122 -18.60 5.92 15.83
CA TRP A 122 -18.50 5.88 14.37
C TRP A 122 -17.27 5.16 13.88
N THR A 123 -16.15 5.25 14.61
CA THR A 123 -14.94 4.50 14.33
C THR A 123 -15.18 2.98 14.42
N VAL A 124 -15.88 2.52 15.46
CA VAL A 124 -16.20 1.09 15.63
C VAL A 124 -17.15 0.60 14.54
N VAL A 125 -18.18 1.39 14.21
CA VAL A 125 -19.11 1.06 13.12
C VAL A 125 -18.37 1.02 11.78
N GLY A 126 -17.54 2.00 11.48
CA GLY A 126 -16.73 2.05 10.27
C GLY A 126 -15.82 0.83 10.13
N MET A 127 -15.10 0.47 11.19
CA MET A 127 -14.26 -0.75 11.21
C MET A 127 -15.07 -2.02 10.92
N ALA A 128 -16.22 -2.18 11.55
CA ALA A 128 -17.07 -3.35 11.34
C ALA A 128 -17.55 -3.45 9.89
N LEU A 129 -18.01 -2.33 9.31
CA LEU A 129 -18.41 -2.26 7.89
C LEU A 129 -17.25 -2.56 6.95
N MET A 130 -16.05 -2.06 7.24
CA MET A 130 -14.85 -2.34 6.44
C MET A 130 -14.45 -3.83 6.48
N ILE A 131 -14.53 -4.48 7.65
CA ILE A 131 -14.26 -5.91 7.81
C ILE A 131 -15.25 -6.73 6.97
N VAL A 132 -16.55 -6.46 7.14
CA VAL A 132 -17.61 -7.17 6.39
C VAL A 132 -17.48 -6.90 4.90
N GLY A 133 -17.27 -5.64 4.50
CA GLY A 133 -17.09 -5.24 3.11
C GLY A 133 -15.91 -5.94 2.46
N THR A 134 -14.75 -5.96 3.13
CA THR A 134 -13.56 -6.67 2.68
C THR A 134 -13.83 -8.16 2.52
N TYR A 135 -14.48 -8.78 3.50
CA TYR A 135 -14.84 -10.21 3.44
C TYR A 135 -15.76 -10.54 2.26
N LEU A 136 -16.75 -9.70 1.97
CA LEU A 136 -17.66 -9.89 0.85
C LEU A 136 -16.98 -9.73 -0.52
N MET A 137 -15.93 -8.90 -0.61
CA MET A 137 -15.16 -8.71 -1.85
C MET A 137 -14.33 -9.95 -2.23
N ILE A 138 -14.14 -10.89 -1.30
CA ILE A 138 -13.35 -12.08 -1.54
C ILE A 138 -14.17 -13.06 -2.36
N GLN A 139 -13.66 -13.43 -3.52
CA GLN A 139 -14.25 -14.48 -4.33
C GLN A 139 -13.85 -15.87 -3.76
N LYS A 140 -14.83 -16.76 -3.61
CA LYS A 140 -14.54 -18.17 -3.32
C LYS A 140 -13.80 -18.79 -4.50
N SER A 141 -12.58 -19.29 -4.26
CA SER A 141 -11.90 -20.19 -5.19
C SER A 141 -12.27 -21.63 -4.86
N SER A 142 -12.61 -22.40 -5.88
CA SER A 142 -13.17 -23.76 -5.77
C SER A 142 -12.12 -24.88 -5.82
N SER A 143 -10.98 -24.75 -5.13
CA SER A 143 -9.99 -25.83 -5.05
C SER A 143 -9.58 -26.10 -3.60
N ASP A 144 -10.03 -27.27 -3.09
CA ASP A 144 -9.87 -27.70 -1.68
C ASP A 144 -8.69 -28.67 -1.44
N ASP A 145 -7.72 -28.79 -2.35
CA ASP A 145 -6.59 -29.73 -2.23
C ASP A 145 -5.37 -29.15 -1.50
N GLU A 146 -5.57 -28.51 -0.33
CA GLU A 146 -4.46 -28.01 0.48
C GLU A 146 -4.11 -29.00 1.60
N THR A 147 -2.82 -29.40 1.69
CA THR A 147 -2.35 -30.16 2.86
C THR A 147 -2.42 -29.28 4.14
N PRO A 148 -2.71 -29.87 5.32
CA PRO A 148 -2.81 -29.10 6.58
C PRO A 148 -1.54 -28.30 6.92
N ALA A 149 -0.36 -28.80 6.57
CA ALA A 149 0.91 -28.13 6.77
C ALA A 149 1.05 -26.86 5.90
N ASN A 150 0.68 -26.94 4.63
CA ASN A 150 0.70 -25.79 3.72
C ASN A 150 -0.32 -24.73 4.15
N ARG A 151 -1.50 -25.16 4.61
CA ARG A 151 -2.54 -24.27 5.12
C ARG A 151 -2.05 -23.43 6.30
N ARG A 152 -1.40 -24.05 7.29
CA ARG A 152 -0.86 -23.33 8.44
C ARG A 152 0.24 -22.33 8.04
N SER A 153 1.11 -22.73 7.12
CA SER A 153 2.24 -21.91 6.70
C SER A 153 1.80 -20.64 5.97
N TRP A 154 0.90 -20.71 4.97
CA TRP A 154 0.50 -19.51 4.25
C TRP A 154 -0.31 -18.53 5.12
N ILE A 155 -1.10 -19.04 6.09
CA ILE A 155 -1.84 -18.17 7.05
C ILE A 155 -0.85 -17.36 7.88
N ILE A 156 0.19 -18.00 8.42
CA ILE A 156 1.21 -17.28 9.21
C ILE A 156 1.86 -16.17 8.38
N PHE A 157 2.28 -16.46 7.15
CA PHE A 157 2.88 -15.46 6.28
C PHE A 157 1.89 -14.34 5.90
N ALA A 158 0.62 -14.65 5.66
CA ALA A 158 -0.41 -13.65 5.39
C ALA A 158 -0.66 -12.73 6.61
N CYS A 159 -0.73 -13.30 7.82
CA CYS A 159 -0.85 -12.53 9.06
C CYS A 159 0.37 -11.65 9.31
N LEU A 160 1.59 -12.16 9.08
CA LEU A 160 2.81 -11.36 9.17
C LEU A 160 2.84 -10.24 8.13
N ALA A 161 2.38 -10.48 6.90
CA ALA A 161 2.28 -9.46 5.88
C ALA A 161 1.35 -8.33 6.32
N ALA A 162 0.17 -8.66 6.86
CA ALA A 162 -0.79 -7.68 7.39
C ALA A 162 -0.21 -6.89 8.56
N LEU A 163 0.49 -7.56 9.49
CA LEU A 163 1.15 -6.92 10.62
C LEU A 163 2.21 -5.92 10.16
N PHE A 164 3.12 -6.33 9.28
CA PHE A 164 4.16 -5.44 8.75
C PHE A 164 3.58 -4.32 7.90
N ALA A 165 2.49 -4.55 7.16
CA ALA A 165 1.79 -3.50 6.43
C ALA A 165 1.20 -2.44 7.38
N ALA A 166 0.61 -2.86 8.50
CA ALA A 166 0.11 -1.96 9.52
C ALA A 166 1.26 -1.18 10.20
N LEU A 167 2.34 -1.87 10.57
CA LEU A 167 3.53 -1.24 11.15
C LEU A 167 4.17 -0.22 10.20
N THR A 168 4.15 -0.45 8.89
CA THR A 168 4.62 0.51 7.89
C THR A 168 3.98 1.89 8.06
N SER A 169 2.67 1.94 8.25
CA SER A 169 1.92 3.20 8.40
C SER A 169 2.18 3.87 9.74
N ILE A 170 2.20 3.11 10.83
CA ILE A 170 2.44 3.65 12.19
C ILE A 170 3.87 4.18 12.32
N LEU A 171 4.87 3.38 11.93
CA LEU A 171 6.27 3.80 11.97
C LEU A 171 6.52 4.97 11.01
N GLY A 172 5.84 4.96 9.84
CA GLY A 172 5.89 6.05 8.89
C GLY A 172 5.34 7.34 9.47
N LYS A 173 4.19 7.30 10.18
CA LYS A 173 3.62 8.48 10.83
C LYS A 173 4.57 9.06 11.88
N VAL A 174 5.09 8.24 12.78
CA VAL A 174 6.06 8.69 13.78
C VAL A 174 7.33 9.26 13.12
N GLY A 175 7.81 8.62 12.06
CA GLY A 175 9.02 9.06 11.36
C GLY A 175 8.88 10.37 10.60
N ILE A 176 7.67 10.75 10.13
CA ILE A 176 7.49 12.00 9.37
C ILE A 176 7.12 13.21 10.24
N GLU A 177 6.87 13.05 11.55
CA GLU A 177 6.54 14.17 12.44
C GLU A 177 7.68 15.19 12.54
N GLY A 178 8.94 14.74 12.49
CA GLY A 178 10.12 15.59 12.64
C GLY A 178 10.80 16.00 11.33
N VAL A 179 10.16 15.80 10.16
CA VAL A 179 10.76 16.08 8.85
C VAL A 179 9.67 16.49 7.85
N GLU A 180 10.04 17.28 6.83
CA GLU A 180 9.12 17.58 5.73
C GLU A 180 8.67 16.27 5.04
N SER A 181 7.35 16.12 4.78
CA SER A 181 6.73 14.85 4.39
C SER A 181 7.31 14.25 3.09
N ASN A 182 7.65 15.09 2.10
CA ASN A 182 8.25 14.59 0.86
C ASN A 182 9.68 14.10 1.08
N LEU A 183 10.46 14.79 1.92
CA LEU A 183 11.81 14.36 2.29
C LEU A 183 11.75 13.05 3.08
N GLY A 184 10.85 12.93 4.06
CA GLY A 184 10.63 11.69 4.79
C GLY A 184 10.24 10.54 3.86
N THR A 185 9.35 10.80 2.88
CA THR A 185 8.95 9.83 1.85
C THR A 185 10.13 9.42 0.99
N ALA A 186 10.97 10.36 0.55
CA ALA A 186 12.15 10.06 -0.27
C ALA A 186 13.16 9.18 0.49
N ILE A 187 13.47 9.53 1.74
CA ILE A 187 14.41 8.76 2.59
C ILE A 187 13.92 7.32 2.78
N ARG A 188 12.65 7.14 3.18
CA ARG A 188 12.13 5.79 3.38
C ARG A 188 12.04 5.00 2.06
N THR A 189 11.84 5.68 0.91
CA THR A 189 11.79 5.01 -0.39
C THR A 189 13.13 4.43 -0.80
N ILE A 190 14.27 5.00 -0.33
CA ILE A 190 15.59 4.37 -0.51
C ILE A 190 15.60 2.98 0.12
N VAL A 191 15.12 2.85 1.35
CA VAL A 191 15.08 1.56 2.06
C VAL A 191 14.16 0.57 1.33
N VAL A 192 12.98 1.03 0.90
CA VAL A 192 12.03 0.22 0.11
C VAL A 192 12.68 -0.25 -1.20
N LEU A 193 13.44 0.61 -1.88
CA LEU A 193 14.15 0.27 -3.11
C LEU A 193 15.19 -0.84 -2.86
N VAL A 194 16.01 -0.70 -1.82
CA VAL A 194 17.00 -1.70 -1.44
C VAL A 194 16.31 -3.05 -1.18
N MET A 195 15.21 -3.06 -0.42
CA MET A 195 14.46 -4.29 -0.14
C MET A 195 13.86 -4.91 -1.41
N ALA A 196 13.26 -4.09 -2.29
CA ALA A 196 12.67 -4.57 -3.55
C ALA A 196 13.74 -5.21 -4.46
N TRP A 197 14.89 -4.56 -4.62
CA TRP A 197 16.00 -5.12 -5.41
C TRP A 197 16.64 -6.34 -4.76
N THR A 198 16.73 -6.41 -3.44
CA THR A 198 17.17 -7.61 -2.73
C THR A 198 16.29 -8.81 -3.08
N ILE A 199 14.96 -8.63 -3.12
CA ILE A 199 14.01 -9.68 -3.53
C ILE A 199 14.28 -10.12 -4.98
N VAL A 200 14.45 -9.17 -5.90
CA VAL A 200 14.72 -9.43 -7.32
C VAL A 200 16.04 -10.17 -7.53
N LEU A 201 17.08 -9.79 -6.79
CA LEU A 201 18.40 -10.43 -6.87
C LEU A 201 18.38 -11.85 -6.31
N ILE A 202 17.75 -12.09 -5.16
CA ILE A 202 17.59 -13.43 -4.57
C ILE A 202 16.83 -14.35 -5.53
N GLN A 203 15.78 -13.84 -6.18
CA GLN A 203 15.00 -14.58 -7.17
C GLN A 203 15.66 -14.68 -8.54
N LYS A 204 16.82 -14.06 -8.74
CA LYS A 204 17.58 -13.98 -10.02
C LYS A 204 16.77 -13.38 -11.19
N LYS A 205 15.72 -12.61 -10.90
CA LYS A 205 14.81 -12.00 -11.89
C LYS A 205 15.40 -10.75 -12.57
N HIS A 206 16.51 -10.20 -12.08
CA HIS A 206 17.20 -9.06 -12.69
C HIS A 206 17.61 -9.32 -14.15
N ARG A 207 17.81 -10.59 -14.55
CA ARG A 207 18.17 -10.97 -15.93
C ARG A 207 17.02 -10.74 -16.93
N ASP A 208 15.76 -10.72 -16.44
CA ASP A 208 14.59 -10.57 -17.28
C ASP A 208 14.31 -9.10 -17.67
N VAL A 209 15.05 -8.13 -17.12
CA VAL A 209 14.96 -6.70 -17.49
C VAL A 209 15.11 -6.50 -19.00
N LYS A 210 16.04 -7.23 -19.63
CA LYS A 210 16.30 -7.13 -21.09
C LYS A 210 15.16 -7.66 -21.96
N LYS A 211 14.23 -8.43 -21.38
CA LYS A 211 13.09 -9.04 -22.10
C LYS A 211 11.84 -8.16 -22.06
N ILE A 212 11.89 -7.04 -21.31
CA ILE A 212 10.72 -6.16 -21.15
C ILE A 212 10.51 -5.36 -22.43
N GLU A 213 9.31 -5.47 -23.00
CA GLU A 213 8.91 -4.74 -24.18
C GLU A 213 8.82 -3.22 -23.93
N LYS A 214 9.08 -2.41 -24.97
CA LYS A 214 9.01 -0.92 -24.88
C LYS A 214 7.66 -0.43 -24.34
N ARG A 215 6.57 -1.08 -24.76
CA ARG A 215 5.22 -0.74 -24.29
C ARG A 215 5.09 -0.90 -22.78
N ASN A 216 5.60 -2.00 -22.23
CA ASN A 216 5.54 -2.28 -20.79
C ASN A 216 6.36 -1.27 -19.99
N TRP A 217 7.51 -0.82 -20.52
CA TRP A 217 8.31 0.24 -19.91
C TRP A 217 7.52 1.53 -19.71
N HIS A 218 6.74 2.00 -20.70
CA HIS A 218 5.92 3.19 -20.54
C HIS A 218 4.92 3.05 -19.39
N PHE A 219 4.24 1.90 -19.29
CA PHE A 219 3.26 1.68 -18.23
C PHE A 219 3.93 1.48 -16.86
N ILE A 220 5.10 0.85 -16.79
CA ILE A 220 5.90 0.73 -15.56
C ILE A 220 6.30 2.13 -15.06
N ILE A 221 6.79 3.00 -15.94
CA ILE A 221 7.19 4.37 -15.60
C ILE A 221 5.96 5.19 -15.15
N LEU A 222 4.88 5.21 -15.92
CA LEU A 222 3.64 5.91 -15.55
C LEU A 222 3.08 5.42 -14.22
N SER A 223 3.08 4.11 -13.99
CA SER A 223 2.65 3.56 -12.71
C SER A 223 3.59 3.94 -11.57
N GLY A 224 4.89 4.08 -11.83
CA GLY A 224 5.86 4.59 -10.86
C GLY A 224 5.60 6.05 -10.47
N ILE A 225 5.34 6.91 -11.45
CA ILE A 225 4.96 8.32 -11.21
C ILE A 225 3.67 8.40 -10.40
N ALA A 226 2.63 7.65 -10.80
CA ALA A 226 1.37 7.61 -10.07
C ALA A 226 1.56 7.10 -8.63
N THR A 227 2.44 6.10 -8.42
CA THR A 227 2.81 5.63 -7.07
C THR A 227 3.50 6.73 -6.26
N GLY A 228 4.43 7.46 -6.86
CA GLY A 228 5.12 8.58 -6.21
C GLY A 228 4.15 9.67 -5.76
N LEU A 229 3.23 10.08 -6.64
CA LEU A 229 2.17 11.04 -6.32
C LEU A 229 1.27 10.51 -5.18
N SER A 230 0.87 9.25 -5.26
CA SER A 230 0.07 8.62 -4.20
C SER A 230 0.80 8.66 -2.86
N TRP A 231 2.06 8.25 -2.79
CA TRP A 231 2.82 8.21 -1.54
C TRP A 231 3.07 9.59 -0.95
N MET A 232 3.36 10.59 -1.78
CA MET A 232 3.51 11.97 -1.32
C MET A 232 2.22 12.50 -0.70
N CYS A 233 1.11 12.31 -1.39
CA CYS A 233 -0.21 12.69 -0.87
C CYS A 233 -0.53 11.91 0.42
N PHE A 234 -0.26 10.60 0.46
CA PHE A 234 -0.50 9.75 1.63
C PHE A 234 0.31 10.21 2.85
N TYR A 235 1.62 10.40 2.70
CA TYR A 235 2.47 10.77 3.82
C TYR A 235 2.23 12.20 4.29
N TYR A 236 1.89 13.11 3.38
CA TYR A 236 1.42 14.44 3.77
C TYR A 236 0.13 14.36 4.61
N ALA A 237 -0.85 13.57 4.15
CA ALA A 237 -2.08 13.35 4.89
C ALA A 237 -1.81 12.67 6.24
N LEU A 238 -0.94 11.67 6.27
CA LEU A 238 -0.57 10.93 7.47
C LEU A 238 0.16 11.81 8.49
N GLN A 239 0.95 12.77 8.03
CA GLN A 239 1.63 13.75 8.90
C GLN A 239 0.64 14.68 9.59
N ASN A 240 -0.41 15.12 8.88
CA ASN A 240 -1.33 16.18 9.31
C ASN A 240 -2.70 15.67 9.79
N GLY A 241 -2.98 14.36 9.67
CA GLY A 241 -4.24 13.75 10.05
C GLY A 241 -4.07 12.44 10.83
N PRO A 242 -5.13 11.94 11.48
CA PRO A 242 -5.08 10.69 12.23
C PRO A 242 -4.88 9.48 11.31
N ALA A 243 -3.99 8.57 11.70
CA ALA A 243 -3.69 7.36 10.91
C ALA A 243 -4.91 6.45 10.80
N SER A 244 -5.75 6.41 11.83
CA SER A 244 -7.01 5.66 11.87
C SER A 244 -8.04 6.10 10.83
N ILE A 245 -7.90 7.31 10.25
CA ILE A 245 -8.76 7.83 9.19
C ILE A 245 -8.02 7.87 7.85
N VAL A 246 -6.79 8.35 7.82
CA VAL A 246 -6.01 8.50 6.58
C VAL A 246 -5.79 7.14 5.88
N VAL A 247 -5.42 6.12 6.65
CA VAL A 247 -5.14 4.79 6.06
C VAL A 247 -6.40 4.15 5.45
N PRO A 248 -7.57 4.15 6.09
CA PRO A 248 -8.80 3.71 5.45
C PRO A 248 -9.17 4.50 4.18
N ILE A 249 -9.03 5.84 4.19
CA ILE A 249 -9.32 6.65 2.99
C ILE A 249 -8.44 6.23 1.81
N ASP A 250 -7.14 6.01 2.03
CA ASP A 250 -6.24 5.52 0.99
C ASP A 250 -6.70 4.17 0.40
N LYS A 251 -7.34 3.31 1.21
CA LYS A 251 -7.91 2.04 0.73
C LYS A 251 -9.12 2.20 -0.19
N LEU A 252 -9.74 3.38 -0.25
CA LEU A 252 -10.73 3.69 -1.29
C LEU A 252 -10.13 3.69 -2.70
N SER A 253 -8.81 3.62 -2.84
CA SER A 253 -8.14 3.30 -4.10
C SER A 253 -8.72 2.08 -4.81
N ILE A 254 -9.31 1.12 -4.05
CA ILE A 254 -10.01 -0.02 -4.62
C ILE A 254 -11.24 0.39 -5.44
N VAL A 255 -11.97 1.43 -5.04
CA VAL A 255 -13.12 1.99 -5.78
C VAL A 255 -12.63 2.51 -7.13
N VAL A 256 -11.56 3.32 -7.11
CA VAL A 256 -10.95 3.87 -8.31
C VAL A 256 -10.45 2.73 -9.22
N THR A 257 -9.76 1.73 -8.65
CA THR A 257 -9.30 0.55 -9.38
C THR A 257 -10.46 -0.18 -10.06
N VAL A 258 -11.57 -0.40 -9.36
CA VAL A 258 -12.75 -1.10 -9.89
C VAL A 258 -13.40 -0.31 -11.03
N VAL A 259 -13.58 1.02 -10.84
CA VAL A 259 -14.14 1.88 -11.89
C VAL A 259 -13.27 1.83 -13.16
N PHE A 260 -11.97 1.99 -13.03
CA PHE A 260 -11.06 1.92 -14.18
C PHE A 260 -10.97 0.50 -14.78
N ALA A 261 -11.00 -0.56 -13.96
CA ALA A 261 -11.03 -1.94 -14.43
C ALA A 261 -12.30 -2.20 -15.28
N PHE A 262 -13.44 -1.67 -14.84
CA PHE A 262 -14.68 -1.75 -15.63
C PHE A 262 -14.57 -0.96 -16.94
N LEU A 263 -14.11 0.29 -16.91
CA LEU A 263 -14.06 1.16 -18.08
C LEU A 263 -12.99 0.73 -19.11
N ILE A 264 -11.79 0.36 -18.64
CA ILE A 264 -10.63 0.11 -19.51
C ILE A 264 -10.48 -1.38 -19.82
N LEU A 265 -10.62 -2.24 -18.81
CA LEU A 265 -10.40 -3.68 -18.94
C LEU A 265 -11.71 -4.45 -19.19
N LYS A 266 -12.87 -3.77 -19.14
CA LYS A 266 -14.22 -4.35 -19.28
C LYS A 266 -14.50 -5.49 -18.28
N GLU A 267 -13.83 -5.46 -17.12
CA GLU A 267 -14.02 -6.43 -16.05
C GLU A 267 -15.31 -6.10 -15.27
N ARG A 268 -16.10 -7.12 -14.95
CA ARG A 268 -17.32 -6.97 -14.15
C ARG A 268 -17.12 -7.57 -12.76
N LEU A 269 -17.55 -6.86 -11.74
CA LEU A 269 -17.64 -7.41 -10.39
C LEU A 269 -18.89 -8.29 -10.25
N SER A 270 -18.78 -9.32 -9.41
CA SER A 270 -19.97 -10.05 -8.95
C SER A 270 -20.80 -9.15 -8.03
N THR A 271 -22.11 -9.38 -7.96
CA THR A 271 -23.04 -8.63 -7.07
C THR A 271 -22.55 -8.64 -5.61
N ARG A 272 -22.02 -9.77 -5.15
CA ARG A 272 -21.44 -9.91 -3.82
C ARG A 272 -20.22 -8.99 -3.62
N ALA A 273 -19.31 -8.94 -4.59
CA ALA A 273 -18.15 -8.07 -4.52
C ALA A 273 -18.52 -6.58 -4.60
N LEU A 274 -19.56 -6.23 -5.36
CA LEU A 274 -20.10 -4.88 -5.42
C LEU A 274 -20.68 -4.45 -4.07
N LEU A 275 -21.48 -5.30 -3.41
CA LEU A 275 -21.98 -5.04 -2.06
C LEU A 275 -20.83 -4.86 -1.06
N GLY A 276 -19.79 -5.69 -1.15
CA GLY A 276 -18.59 -5.55 -0.33
C GLY A 276 -17.88 -4.21 -0.54
N LEU A 277 -17.77 -3.76 -1.79
CA LEU A 277 -17.20 -2.45 -2.15
C LEU A 277 -18.01 -1.30 -1.56
N VAL A 278 -19.33 -1.36 -1.65
CA VAL A 278 -20.24 -0.35 -1.09
C VAL A 278 -20.08 -0.29 0.44
N LEU A 279 -20.09 -1.44 1.13
CA LEU A 279 -19.90 -1.49 2.58
C LEU A 279 -18.54 -0.96 3.02
N LEU A 280 -17.47 -1.30 2.31
CA LEU A 280 -16.11 -0.78 2.57
C LEU A 280 -16.09 0.74 2.40
N THR A 281 -16.71 1.26 1.34
CA THR A 281 -16.78 2.70 1.07
C THR A 281 -17.56 3.44 2.16
N ILE A 282 -18.76 2.94 2.49
CA ILE A 282 -19.59 3.53 3.57
C ILE A 282 -18.83 3.47 4.90
N GLY A 283 -18.23 2.32 5.24
CA GLY A 283 -17.45 2.15 6.45
C GLY A 283 -16.28 3.14 6.55
N THR A 284 -15.57 3.38 5.44
CA THR A 284 -14.50 4.39 5.40
C THR A 284 -15.05 5.81 5.58
N LEU A 285 -16.16 6.16 4.90
CA LEU A 285 -16.76 7.49 5.02
C LEU A 285 -17.33 7.74 6.42
N THR A 286 -17.82 6.71 7.10
CA THR A 286 -18.32 6.80 8.49
C THR A 286 -17.22 7.23 9.47
N LEU A 287 -15.93 7.00 9.15
CA LEU A 287 -14.81 7.45 9.98
C LEU A 287 -14.61 8.98 9.97
N LEU A 288 -15.27 9.69 9.06
CA LEU A 288 -15.21 11.15 8.97
C LEU A 288 -16.27 11.83 9.84
N LEU A 289 -17.17 11.05 10.48
CA LEU A 289 -18.20 11.51 11.41
C LEU A 289 -17.67 11.51 12.84
#